data_b70233dd8a6adce5c470d732292fea46
#
_entry.id   b70233dd8a6adce5c470d732292fea46
#
_cell.length_a   1.000
_cell.length_b   1.000
_cell.length_c   1.000
_cell.angle_alpha   90.00
_cell.angle_beta   90.00
_cell.angle_gamma   90.00
#
_symmetry.space_group_name_H-M   'P 1'
#
loop_
_entity.id
_entity.type
_entity.pdbx_description
1 polymer ?
#
loop_
_entity_poly.entity_id
_entity_poly.type
_entity_poly.pdbx_seq_one_letter_code
_entity_poly.pdbx_strand_id
1 'polypeptide(L)'
;MIPPFNESGFLPPGVHSATLSEIRERFGGPSEIRRAQMDSVVWLIDLAVRAGVRRIILNGSFVTDIMEPNDVDCVLLIGPETAKESAAEDELLQGLPFLDISLVGPKDFDYFVQRFFALDRSQRSKGMIEVVL
;
A
#
# COMPACT_ATOMS: atom_id res chain seq x y z
N MET A 1 -3.34 -14.12 -4.30
CA MET A 1 -4.42 -14.45 -3.35
C MET A 1 -4.07 -13.96 -1.95
N ILE A 2 -5.02 -13.30 -1.30
CA ILE A 2 -4.77 -12.75 0.04
C ILE A 2 -5.11 -13.81 1.08
N PRO A 3 -4.18 -14.19 1.98
CA PRO A 3 -4.45 -15.20 3.00
C PRO A 3 -5.42 -14.66 4.07
N PRO A 4 -6.04 -15.57 4.87
CA PRO A 4 -6.89 -15.12 5.96
C PRO A 4 -6.08 -14.39 7.04
N PHE A 5 -6.77 -13.52 7.81
CA PHE A 5 -6.16 -12.87 8.96
C PHE A 5 -5.82 -13.89 10.04
N ASN A 6 -4.77 -13.58 10.81
CA ASN A 6 -4.44 -14.34 12.01
C ASN A 6 -5.34 -13.93 13.19
N GLU A 7 -5.08 -14.48 14.38
CA GLU A 7 -5.89 -14.20 15.57
C GLU A 7 -5.88 -12.73 16.00
N SER A 8 -4.81 -12.00 15.64
CA SER A 8 -4.69 -10.57 15.95
C SER A 8 -5.33 -9.67 14.89
N GLY A 9 -5.94 -10.24 13.85
CA GLY A 9 -6.54 -9.47 12.76
C GLY A 9 -5.52 -8.96 11.76
N PHE A 10 -4.32 -9.51 11.73
CA PHE A 10 -3.26 -9.15 10.79
C PHE A 10 -3.13 -10.23 9.71
N LEU A 11 -2.62 -9.82 8.56
CA LEU A 11 -2.15 -10.81 7.58
C LEU A 11 -0.93 -11.54 8.15
N PRO A 12 -0.73 -12.82 7.78
CA PRO A 12 0.50 -13.52 8.16
C PRO A 12 1.73 -12.72 7.73
N PRO A 13 2.85 -12.80 8.48
CA PRO A 13 4.05 -12.06 8.11
C PRO A 13 4.50 -12.33 6.68
N GLY A 14 5.04 -11.32 6.02
CA GLY A 14 5.54 -11.40 4.66
C GLY A 14 4.82 -10.44 3.72
N VAL A 15 5.23 -10.48 2.46
CA VAL A 15 4.64 -9.67 1.39
C VAL A 15 3.74 -10.58 0.55
N HIS A 16 2.47 -10.24 0.48
CA HIS A 16 1.46 -11.03 -0.24
C HIS A 16 1.01 -10.27 -1.48
N SER A 17 1.22 -10.87 -2.65
CA SER A 17 0.79 -10.25 -3.92
C SER A 17 -0.73 -10.33 -4.06
N ALA A 18 -1.33 -9.25 -4.51
CA ALA A 18 -2.78 -9.20 -4.73
C ALA A 18 -3.12 -8.26 -5.89
N THR A 19 -4.17 -8.63 -6.62
CA THR A 19 -4.74 -7.78 -7.66
C THR A 19 -5.58 -6.66 -7.02
N LEU A 20 -5.85 -5.63 -7.78
CA LEU A 20 -6.72 -4.54 -7.33
C LEU A 20 -8.11 -5.07 -6.94
N SER A 21 -8.66 -6.02 -7.70
CA SER A 21 -9.94 -6.66 -7.37
C SER A 21 -9.91 -7.37 -6.02
N GLU A 22 -8.85 -8.11 -5.75
CA GLU A 22 -8.69 -8.82 -4.47
C GLU A 22 -8.59 -7.84 -3.31
N ILE A 23 -7.83 -6.75 -3.49
CA ILE A 23 -7.68 -5.70 -2.47
C ILE A 23 -9.02 -5.05 -2.19
N ARG A 24 -9.76 -4.69 -3.22
CA ARG A 24 -11.09 -4.07 -3.09
C ARG A 24 -12.05 -4.99 -2.35
N GLU A 25 -12.08 -6.25 -2.72
CA GLU A 25 -12.98 -7.22 -2.09
C GLU A 25 -12.66 -7.43 -0.62
N ARG A 26 -11.38 -7.54 -0.27
CA ARG A 26 -10.96 -7.81 1.10
C ARG A 26 -11.00 -6.59 2.01
N PHE A 27 -10.54 -5.44 1.53
CA PHE A 27 -10.26 -4.27 2.37
C PHE A 27 -11.14 -3.05 2.08
N GLY A 28 -11.76 -2.99 0.91
CA GLY A 28 -12.39 -1.77 0.41
C GLY A 28 -13.89 -1.63 0.69
N GLY A 29 -14.52 -2.52 1.45
CA GLY A 29 -15.97 -2.61 1.47
C GLY A 29 -16.71 -2.31 2.77
N PRO A 30 -16.24 -2.79 3.94
CA PRO A 30 -17.13 -2.87 5.12
C PRO A 30 -17.55 -1.52 5.74
N SER A 31 -16.80 -0.44 5.56
CA SER A 31 -17.13 0.85 6.18
C SER A 31 -16.96 1.99 5.18
N GLU A 32 -17.56 3.14 5.51
CA GLU A 32 -17.43 4.34 4.67
C GLU A 32 -15.96 4.77 4.54
N ILE A 33 -15.21 4.73 5.64
CA ILE A 33 -13.80 5.12 5.61
C ILE A 33 -13.00 4.16 4.73
N ARG A 34 -13.27 2.87 4.79
CA ARG A 34 -12.60 1.90 3.94
C ARG A 34 -12.91 2.12 2.46
N ARG A 35 -14.15 2.47 2.14
CA ARG A 35 -14.51 2.79 0.75
C ARG A 35 -13.78 4.03 0.25
N ALA A 36 -13.70 5.08 1.08
CA ALA A 36 -12.97 6.29 0.74
C ALA A 36 -11.46 6.03 0.56
N GLN A 37 -10.88 5.22 1.44
CA GLN A 37 -9.49 4.81 1.34
C GLN A 37 -9.24 4.00 0.06
N MET A 38 -10.15 3.10 -0.27
CA MET A 38 -10.05 2.30 -1.49
C MET A 38 -10.10 3.16 -2.75
N ASP A 39 -10.94 4.18 -2.78
CA ASP A 39 -10.99 5.12 -3.90
C ASP A 39 -9.64 5.82 -4.08
N SER A 40 -9.00 6.21 -2.98
CA SER A 40 -7.66 6.81 -3.03
C SER A 40 -6.60 5.82 -3.48
N VAL A 41 -6.70 4.55 -3.07
CA VAL A 41 -5.78 3.50 -3.53
C VAL A 41 -5.91 3.30 -5.04
N VAL A 42 -7.12 3.28 -5.58
CA VAL A 42 -7.34 3.18 -7.04
C VAL A 42 -6.69 4.36 -7.75
N TRP A 43 -6.87 5.56 -7.23
CA TRP A 43 -6.27 6.78 -7.76
C TRP A 43 -4.73 6.70 -7.73
N LEU A 44 -4.18 6.24 -6.58
CA LEU A 44 -2.74 6.04 -6.43
C LEU A 44 -2.19 5.11 -7.51
N ILE A 45 -2.84 3.97 -7.72
CA ILE A 45 -2.37 2.97 -8.68
C ILE A 45 -2.37 3.53 -10.10
N ASP A 46 -3.41 4.26 -10.48
CA ASP A 46 -3.46 4.92 -11.80
C ASP A 46 -2.29 5.89 -11.99
N LEU A 47 -2.07 6.78 -11.01
CA LEU A 47 -0.96 7.72 -11.06
C LEU A 47 0.39 7.01 -11.07
N ALA A 48 0.54 5.97 -10.26
CA ALA A 48 1.79 5.22 -10.15
C ALA A 48 2.16 4.55 -11.48
N VAL A 49 1.20 3.91 -12.13
CA VAL A 49 1.42 3.27 -13.44
C VAL A 49 1.84 4.32 -14.46
N ARG A 50 1.15 5.46 -14.50
CA ARG A 50 1.46 6.56 -15.44
C ARG A 50 2.82 7.17 -15.16
N ALA A 51 3.21 7.27 -13.90
CA ALA A 51 4.53 7.79 -13.50
C ALA A 51 5.67 6.79 -13.71
N GLY A 52 5.35 5.52 -13.99
CA GLY A 52 6.35 4.48 -14.19
C GLY A 52 6.86 3.86 -12.91
N VAL A 53 6.11 3.94 -11.83
CA VAL A 53 6.44 3.27 -10.56
C VAL A 53 6.48 1.75 -10.79
N ARG A 54 7.49 1.08 -10.25
CA ARG A 54 7.73 -0.34 -10.50
C ARG A 54 7.00 -1.27 -9.54
N ARG A 55 6.92 -0.89 -8.26
CA ARG A 55 6.32 -1.73 -7.22
C ARG A 55 5.57 -0.84 -6.24
N ILE A 56 4.46 -1.34 -5.73
CA ILE A 56 3.64 -0.65 -4.72
C ILE A 56 3.37 -1.63 -3.59
N ILE A 57 3.74 -1.23 -2.37
CA ILE A 57 3.42 -1.97 -1.15
C ILE A 57 2.40 -1.17 -0.34
N LEU A 58 1.32 -1.84 0.07
CA LEU A 58 0.33 -1.28 0.99
C LEU A 58 0.51 -1.90 2.36
N ASN A 59 0.46 -1.07 3.39
CA ASN A 59 0.65 -1.49 4.76
C ASN A 59 -0.23 -0.66 5.71
N GLY A 60 -0.06 -0.86 7.01
CA GLY A 60 -0.81 -0.15 8.04
C GLY A 60 -2.14 -0.81 8.36
N SER A 61 -2.98 -0.09 9.07
CA SER A 61 -4.25 -0.63 9.55
C SER A 61 -5.25 -0.97 8.43
N PHE A 62 -5.08 -0.38 7.25
CA PHE A 62 -5.93 -0.70 6.09
C PHE A 62 -5.86 -2.18 5.70
N VAL A 63 -4.68 -2.80 5.80
CA VAL A 63 -4.49 -4.22 5.45
C VAL A 63 -4.69 -5.15 6.65
N THR A 64 -5.51 -4.75 7.59
CA THR A 64 -5.94 -5.52 8.76
C THR A 64 -7.47 -5.60 8.80
N ASP A 65 -8.03 -6.21 9.84
CA ASP A 65 -9.48 -6.33 10.01
C ASP A 65 -10.11 -5.15 10.75
N ILE A 66 -9.35 -4.11 11.07
CA ILE A 66 -9.87 -2.94 11.77
C ILE A 66 -10.98 -2.28 10.94
N MET A 67 -12.13 -1.99 11.57
CA MET A 67 -13.28 -1.42 10.88
C MET A 67 -13.03 -0.01 10.34
N GLU A 68 -12.34 0.82 11.12
CA GLU A 68 -12.03 2.20 10.74
C GLU A 68 -10.51 2.42 10.78
N PRO A 69 -9.78 2.00 9.72
CA PRO A 69 -8.34 2.16 9.70
C PRO A 69 -7.92 3.63 9.65
N ASN A 70 -6.70 3.88 10.11
CA ASN A 70 -6.01 5.15 9.88
C ASN A 70 -5.60 5.24 8.40
N ASP A 71 -4.71 6.17 8.06
CA ASP A 71 -4.22 6.31 6.70
C ASP A 71 -3.62 5.01 6.17
N VAL A 72 -3.75 4.79 4.87
CA VAL A 72 -3.11 3.67 4.19
C VAL A 72 -1.63 4.02 3.99
N ASP A 73 -0.73 3.21 4.53
CA ASP A 73 0.69 3.40 4.32
C ASP A 73 1.08 2.79 2.97
N CYS A 74 1.71 3.60 2.11
CA CYS A 74 2.07 3.21 0.76
C CYS A 74 3.54 3.46 0.52
N VAL A 75 4.27 2.45 0.06
CA VAL A 75 5.64 2.61 -0.37
C VAL A 75 5.74 2.28 -1.85
N LEU A 76 6.29 3.20 -2.64
CA LEU A 76 6.38 3.10 -4.09
C LEU A 76 7.83 3.07 -4.51
N LEU A 77 8.22 2.02 -5.24
CA LEU A 77 9.57 1.88 -5.76
C LEU A 77 9.71 2.66 -7.06
N ILE A 78 10.62 3.64 -7.03
CA ILE A 78 11.00 4.38 -8.23
C ILE A 78 12.40 3.95 -8.68
N GLY A 79 12.67 4.09 -9.97
CA GLY A 79 13.95 3.79 -10.56
C GLY A 79 14.38 4.93 -11.50
N PRO A 80 15.52 4.77 -12.19
CA PRO A 80 16.05 5.83 -13.08
C PRO A 80 15.08 6.25 -14.19
N GLU A 81 14.17 5.37 -14.57
CA GLU A 81 13.22 5.60 -15.65
C GLU A 81 11.80 5.85 -15.17
N THR A 82 11.62 6.16 -13.87
CA THR A 82 10.28 6.26 -13.30
C THR A 82 9.49 7.43 -13.87
N ALA A 83 10.07 8.59 -14.01
CA ALA A 83 9.33 9.81 -14.38
C ALA A 83 8.90 9.82 -15.86
N LYS A 84 8.11 8.84 -16.28
CA LYS A 84 7.58 8.78 -17.65
C LYS A 84 6.54 9.85 -17.90
N GLU A 85 5.75 10.16 -16.88
CA GLU A 85 4.74 11.21 -16.95
C GLU A 85 4.92 12.08 -15.70
N SER A 86 5.61 13.20 -15.86
CA SER A 86 5.99 14.05 -14.72
C SER A 86 4.79 14.65 -14.00
N ALA A 87 3.68 14.90 -14.70
CA ALA A 87 2.46 15.40 -14.04
C ALA A 87 1.89 14.38 -13.05
N ALA A 88 1.93 13.09 -13.39
CA ALA A 88 1.49 12.03 -12.48
C ALA A 88 2.40 11.93 -11.26
N GLU A 89 3.72 12.03 -11.45
CA GLU A 89 4.67 12.04 -10.35
C GLU A 89 4.44 13.23 -9.43
N ASP A 90 4.19 14.41 -9.97
CA ASP A 90 3.91 15.61 -9.19
C ASP A 90 2.66 15.44 -8.33
N GLU A 91 1.61 14.84 -8.84
CA GLU A 91 0.41 14.55 -8.06
C GLU A 91 0.70 13.58 -6.92
N LEU A 92 1.52 12.56 -7.14
CA LEU A 92 1.95 11.64 -6.08
C LEU A 92 2.72 12.37 -4.99
N LEU A 93 3.61 13.29 -5.37
CA LEU A 93 4.40 14.06 -4.42
C LEU A 93 3.54 15.03 -3.59
N GLN A 94 2.46 15.53 -4.15
CA GLN A 94 1.51 16.37 -3.43
C GLN A 94 0.67 15.59 -2.43
N GLY A 95 0.57 14.28 -2.61
CA GLY A 95 -0.21 13.40 -1.76
C GLY A 95 -1.65 13.24 -2.20
N LEU A 96 -2.28 12.20 -1.69
CA LEU A 96 -3.69 11.88 -1.94
C LEU A 96 -4.42 11.70 -0.61
N PRO A 97 -5.75 11.95 -0.57
CA PRO A 97 -6.51 11.77 0.68
C PRO A 97 -6.35 10.37 1.25
N PHE A 98 -6.22 10.26 2.57
CA PHE A 98 -6.15 9.00 3.32
C PHE A 98 -4.90 8.15 3.06
N LEU A 99 -3.94 8.64 2.31
CA LEU A 99 -2.72 7.90 1.99
C LEU A 99 -1.49 8.59 2.56
N ASP A 100 -0.61 7.79 3.14
CA ASP A 100 0.74 8.20 3.52
C ASP A 100 1.68 7.57 2.50
N ILE A 101 2.19 8.39 1.57
CA ILE A 101 2.91 7.93 0.39
C ILE A 101 4.40 8.22 0.53
N SER A 102 5.22 7.18 0.37
CA SER A 102 6.68 7.30 0.32
C SER A 102 7.18 6.83 -1.05
N LEU A 103 7.84 7.73 -1.77
CA LEU A 103 8.51 7.41 -3.04
C LEU A 103 9.98 7.16 -2.74
N VAL A 104 10.47 5.97 -2.99
CA VAL A 104 11.82 5.56 -2.57
C VAL A 104 12.56 4.81 -3.68
N GLY A 105 13.88 4.90 -3.65
CA GLY A 105 14.75 4.12 -4.52
C GLY A 105 14.92 2.69 -4.01
N PRO A 106 15.66 1.84 -4.77
CA PRO A 106 15.74 0.41 -4.44
C PRO A 106 16.28 0.10 -3.04
N LYS A 107 17.30 0.82 -2.57
CA LYS A 107 17.87 0.56 -1.24
C LYS A 107 16.89 0.90 -0.13
N ASP A 108 16.23 2.04 -0.22
CA ASP A 108 15.26 2.47 0.77
C ASP A 108 14.00 1.61 0.72
N PHE A 109 13.61 1.16 -0.48
CA PHE A 109 12.49 0.25 -0.63
C PHE A 109 12.71 -1.04 0.14
N ASP A 110 13.87 -1.67 -0.01
CA ASP A 110 14.20 -2.90 0.72
C ASP A 110 14.20 -2.67 2.23
N TYR A 111 14.73 -1.54 2.70
CA TYR A 111 14.71 -1.19 4.12
C TYR A 111 13.28 -1.07 4.64
N PHE A 112 12.41 -0.34 3.93
CA PHE A 112 11.02 -0.18 4.34
C PHE A 112 10.29 -1.51 4.41
N VAL A 113 10.46 -2.35 3.40
CA VAL A 113 9.75 -3.64 3.33
C VAL A 113 10.24 -4.61 4.39
N GLN A 114 11.55 -4.71 4.56
CA GLN A 114 12.14 -5.73 5.44
C GLN A 114 12.19 -5.32 6.90
N ARG A 115 12.28 -4.03 7.20
CA ARG A 115 12.56 -3.57 8.55
C ARG A 115 11.49 -2.64 9.12
N PHE A 116 11.04 -1.67 8.34
CA PHE A 116 10.17 -0.63 8.86
C PHE A 116 8.72 -1.07 8.89
N PHE A 117 8.22 -1.66 7.81
CA PHE A 117 6.82 -2.04 7.69
C PHE A 117 6.51 -3.45 8.18
N ALA A 118 7.52 -4.28 8.41
CA ALA A 118 7.31 -5.67 8.85
C ALA A 118 6.78 -5.80 10.28
N LEU A 119 6.87 -4.73 11.07
CA LEU A 119 6.47 -4.75 12.47
C LEU A 119 5.43 -3.66 12.74
N ASP A 120 4.47 -3.93 13.62
CA ASP A 120 3.55 -2.92 14.12
C ASP A 120 4.22 -2.11 15.26
N ARG A 121 3.47 -1.16 15.85
CA ARG A 121 3.98 -0.33 16.95
C ARG A 121 4.37 -1.13 18.18
N SER A 122 3.81 -2.34 18.34
CA SER A 122 4.11 -3.25 19.44
C SER A 122 5.21 -4.24 19.08
N GLN A 123 5.92 -4.04 17.98
CA GLN A 123 6.97 -4.91 17.46
C GLN A 123 6.47 -6.30 17.07
N ARG A 124 5.18 -6.44 16.75
CA ARG A 124 4.62 -7.70 16.26
C ARG A 124 4.76 -7.77 14.75
N SER A 125 5.19 -8.93 14.24
CA SER A 125 5.28 -9.17 12.80
C SER A 125 3.90 -9.15 12.16
N LYS A 126 3.77 -8.45 11.05
CA LYS A 126 2.52 -8.40 10.28
C LYS A 126 2.82 -8.44 8.78
N GLY A 127 1.83 -8.93 8.02
CA GLY A 127 1.94 -8.99 6.58
C GLY A 127 1.57 -7.68 5.91
N MET A 128 2.00 -7.53 4.68
CA MET A 128 1.68 -6.41 3.81
C MET A 128 1.27 -6.90 2.44
N ILE A 129 0.72 -6.00 1.64
CA ILE A 129 0.23 -6.33 0.30
C ILE A 129 1.11 -5.67 -0.74
N GLU A 130 1.55 -6.44 -1.72
CA GLU A 130 2.15 -5.90 -2.94
C GLU A 130 1.12 -5.92 -4.05
N VAL A 131 0.86 -4.76 -4.65
CA VAL A 131 -0.13 -4.64 -5.73
C VAL A 131 0.43 -5.22 -7.01
N VAL A 132 -0.32 -6.11 -7.64
CA VAL A 132 0.01 -6.61 -8.98
C VAL A 132 -0.38 -5.54 -10.00
N LEU A 133 0.60 -4.99 -10.70
CA LEU A 133 0.41 -3.92 -11.69
C LEU A 133 0.21 -4.45 -13.10
#